data_33cb014314d2cc8ec52dd4f917066fc2
#
_entry.id   33cb014314d2cc8ec52dd4f917066fc2
#
_cell.length_a   1.000
_cell.length_b   1.000
_cell.length_c   1.000
_cell.angle_alpha   90.00
_cell.angle_beta   90.00
_cell.angle_gamma   90.00
#
_symmetry.space_group_name_H-M   'P 1'
#
loop_
_entity.id
_entity.type
_entity.pdbx_description
1 polymer ?
#
loop_
_entity_poly.entity_id
_entity_poly.type
_entity_poly.pdbx_seq_one_letter_code
_entity_poly.pdbx_strand_id
1 'polypeptide(L)'
;MILIINCGSTKTPFIEELVDMHIAYTTIGILDILNHDISAYKGIILSGAPLLITEIDMHEYLDSMKYIISYNKPVFGICFGHQLLGLHFGSVGAKMNPDRDFREIEVYESCPLFDRLPNVFEMQEDHCESISIAPNFVLVASSDTCVNEAMMHVSLPYYGVQFHPEVSGNLGAIIIENFIIHCLNLSR
;
A
#
# COMPACT_ATOMS: atom_id res chain seq x y z
N MET A 1 5.90 13.37 10.54
CA MET A 1 6.27 13.36 9.12
C MET A 1 6.03 11.97 8.58
N ILE A 2 5.53 11.83 7.36
CA ILE A 2 5.36 10.56 6.63
C ILE A 2 6.52 10.37 5.66
N LEU A 3 6.99 9.14 5.48
CA LEU A 3 7.91 8.77 4.42
C LEU A 3 7.13 8.17 3.26
N ILE A 4 7.30 8.71 2.06
CA ILE A 4 6.78 8.16 0.83
C ILE A 4 7.92 7.44 0.12
N ILE A 5 7.76 6.17 -0.14
CA ILE A 5 8.72 5.37 -0.92
C ILE A 5 8.21 5.30 -2.36
N ASN A 6 8.89 5.98 -3.27
CA ASN A 6 8.60 5.88 -4.69
C ASN A 6 9.20 4.58 -5.26
N CYS A 7 8.33 3.64 -5.59
CA CYS A 7 8.72 2.38 -6.24
C CYS A 7 8.83 2.50 -7.77
N GLY A 8 8.61 3.68 -8.33
CA GLY A 8 8.68 3.97 -9.77
C GLY A 8 7.35 4.39 -10.40
N SER A 9 6.31 4.64 -9.60
CA SER A 9 5.00 5.07 -10.10
C SER A 9 5.01 6.52 -10.57
N THR A 10 4.41 6.77 -11.73
CA THR A 10 4.07 8.11 -12.20
C THR A 10 2.92 8.74 -11.40
N LYS A 11 2.22 7.95 -10.58
CA LYS A 11 1.14 8.40 -9.70
C LYS A 11 1.64 8.87 -8.32
N THR A 12 2.94 8.70 -7.99
CA THR A 12 3.52 9.15 -6.71
C THR A 12 3.23 10.62 -6.38
N PRO A 13 3.26 11.58 -7.34
CA PRO A 13 2.92 12.97 -7.05
C PRO A 13 1.50 13.18 -6.49
N PHE A 14 0.53 12.33 -6.83
CA PHE A 14 -0.82 12.40 -6.26
C PHE A 14 -0.84 11.94 -4.79
N ILE A 15 0.00 10.95 -4.43
CA ILE A 15 0.19 10.57 -3.02
C ILE A 15 0.79 11.74 -2.24
N GLU A 16 1.81 12.39 -2.80
CA GLU A 16 2.48 13.55 -2.21
C GLU A 16 1.50 14.69 -1.95
N GLU A 17 0.67 15.04 -2.94
CA GLU A 17 -0.35 16.08 -2.82
C GLU A 17 -1.34 15.77 -1.70
N LEU A 18 -1.86 14.55 -1.64
CA LEU A 18 -2.81 14.14 -0.61
C LEU A 18 -2.18 14.12 0.79
N VAL A 19 -0.92 13.70 0.92
CA VAL A 19 -0.21 13.71 2.21
C VAL A 19 0.11 15.14 2.66
N ASP A 20 0.53 16.01 1.74
CA ASP A 20 0.90 17.41 2.04
C ASP A 20 -0.26 18.22 2.63
N MET A 21 -1.50 17.90 2.27
CA MET A 21 -2.69 18.52 2.86
C MET A 21 -2.84 18.27 4.38
N HIS A 22 -2.17 17.25 4.92
CA HIS A 22 -2.36 16.81 6.31
C HIS A 22 -1.08 16.88 7.15
N ILE A 23 0.08 16.56 6.58
CA ILE A 23 1.34 16.45 7.33
C ILE A 23 2.56 16.56 6.40
N ALA A 24 3.66 17.08 6.93
CA ALA A 24 4.93 17.11 6.21
C ALA A 24 5.39 15.67 5.83
N TYR A 25 6.01 15.55 4.68
CA TYR A 25 6.51 14.28 4.13
C TYR A 25 7.92 14.42 3.54
N THR A 26 8.51 13.29 3.20
CA THR A 26 9.71 13.18 2.38
C THR A 26 9.52 12.01 1.41
N THR A 27 9.97 12.15 0.17
CA THR A 27 9.93 11.08 -0.83
C THR A 27 11.34 10.57 -1.13
N ILE A 28 11.50 9.24 -1.18
CA ILE A 28 12.78 8.56 -1.47
C ILE A 28 12.49 7.39 -2.44
N GLY A 29 13.43 7.10 -3.34
CA GLY A 29 13.37 5.91 -4.17
C GLY A 29 13.52 4.62 -3.33
N ILE A 30 12.82 3.56 -3.71
CA ILE A 30 12.86 2.28 -2.97
C ILE A 30 14.27 1.70 -2.86
N LEU A 31 15.10 1.83 -3.88
CA LEU A 31 16.46 1.30 -3.89
C LEU A 31 17.48 2.20 -3.14
N ASP A 32 17.10 3.44 -2.82
CA ASP A 32 17.93 4.38 -2.08
C ASP A 32 17.74 4.27 -0.56
N ILE A 33 16.70 3.53 -0.12
CA ILE A 33 16.23 3.52 1.27
C ILE A 33 17.28 2.97 2.25
N LEU A 34 18.12 2.04 1.82
CA LEU A 34 19.13 1.39 2.68
C LEU A 34 20.16 2.37 3.26
N ASN A 35 20.33 3.54 2.65
CA ASN A 35 21.23 4.60 3.07
C ASN A 35 20.53 5.73 3.84
N HIS A 36 19.27 5.56 4.19
CA HIS A 36 18.44 6.61 4.78
C HIS A 36 17.91 6.20 6.15
N ASP A 37 18.15 6.99 7.19
CA ASP A 37 17.56 6.74 8.51
C ASP A 37 16.07 7.09 8.50
N ILE A 38 15.23 6.08 8.69
CA ILE A 38 13.77 6.21 8.70
C ILE A 38 13.17 6.24 10.11
N SER A 39 13.98 6.31 11.15
CA SER A 39 13.55 6.28 12.56
C SER A 39 12.61 7.44 12.93
N ALA A 40 12.81 8.62 12.34
CA ALA A 40 12.06 9.84 12.65
C ALA A 40 10.65 9.88 12.04
N TYR A 41 10.34 9.03 11.05
CA TYR A 41 9.03 9.02 10.41
C TYR A 41 7.99 8.30 11.26
N LYS A 42 6.74 8.75 11.17
CA LYS A 42 5.60 8.18 11.91
C LYS A 42 4.93 7.04 11.16
N GLY A 43 5.08 6.99 9.84
CA GLY A 43 4.54 5.96 8.96
C GLY A 43 5.15 6.04 7.58
N ILE A 44 4.98 4.99 6.80
CA ILE A 44 5.59 4.78 5.49
C ILE A 44 4.51 4.41 4.49
N ILE A 45 4.48 5.09 3.34
CA ILE A 45 3.62 4.75 2.20
C ILE A 45 4.52 4.25 1.07
N LEU A 46 4.26 3.05 0.56
CA LEU A 46 4.91 2.47 -0.63
C LEU A 46 4.01 2.70 -1.84
N SER A 47 4.49 3.38 -2.85
CA SER A 47 3.73 3.61 -4.09
C SER A 47 3.63 2.36 -4.96
N GLY A 48 2.82 2.45 -6.02
CA GLY A 48 2.85 1.51 -7.13
C GLY A 48 4.15 1.57 -7.94
N ALA A 49 4.26 0.70 -8.94
CA ALA A 49 5.30 0.71 -9.96
C ALA A 49 4.80 0.05 -11.25
N PRO A 50 5.30 0.42 -12.43
CA PRO A 50 5.00 -0.27 -13.69
C PRO A 50 5.91 -1.50 -13.85
N LEU A 51 6.02 -2.32 -12.81
CA LEU A 51 6.87 -3.50 -12.74
C LEU A 51 6.00 -4.75 -12.52
N LEU A 52 6.46 -5.87 -13.07
CA LEU A 52 5.81 -7.17 -12.91
C LEU A 52 6.60 -8.04 -11.94
N ILE A 53 6.02 -8.32 -10.77
CA ILE A 53 6.67 -9.08 -9.69
C ILE A 53 7.04 -10.52 -10.11
N THR A 54 6.38 -11.07 -11.14
CA THR A 54 6.68 -12.41 -11.67
C THR A 54 7.75 -12.40 -12.76
N GLU A 55 8.19 -11.23 -13.23
CA GLU A 55 9.12 -11.11 -14.36
C GLU A 55 10.46 -10.47 -14.01
N ILE A 56 10.53 -9.71 -12.90
CA ILE A 56 11.77 -9.06 -12.47
C ILE A 56 12.42 -9.78 -11.31
N ASP A 57 13.71 -9.54 -11.12
CA ASP A 57 14.39 -9.95 -9.88
C ASP A 57 13.95 -9.06 -8.72
N MET A 58 13.27 -9.66 -7.75
CA MET A 58 12.73 -8.97 -6.58
C MET A 58 13.74 -8.82 -5.42
N HIS A 59 14.97 -9.34 -5.56
CA HIS A 59 15.92 -9.41 -4.44
C HIS A 59 16.20 -8.05 -3.80
N GLU A 60 16.57 -7.03 -4.58
CA GLU A 60 16.87 -5.69 -4.06
C GLU A 60 15.64 -5.00 -3.44
N TYR A 61 14.45 -5.23 -4.00
CA TYR A 61 13.19 -4.72 -3.45
C TYR A 61 12.85 -5.39 -2.11
N LEU A 62 13.08 -6.70 -1.99
CA LEU A 62 12.84 -7.43 -0.75
C LEU A 62 13.85 -7.08 0.33
N ASP A 63 15.12 -6.80 0.00
CA ASP A 63 16.10 -6.29 0.94
C ASP A 63 15.71 -4.89 1.45
N SER A 64 15.25 -4.02 0.56
CA SER A 64 14.70 -2.71 0.94
C SER A 64 13.49 -2.87 1.85
N MET A 65 12.58 -3.81 1.54
CA MET A 65 11.41 -4.07 2.38
C MET A 65 11.79 -4.61 3.75
N LYS A 66 12.76 -5.52 3.84
CA LYS A 66 13.29 -6.02 5.11
C LYS A 66 13.85 -4.89 5.98
N TYR A 67 14.57 -3.93 5.37
CA TYR A 67 15.05 -2.74 6.07
C TYR A 67 13.88 -1.89 6.60
N ILE A 68 12.87 -1.59 5.76
CA ILE A 68 11.68 -0.81 6.14
C ILE A 68 10.98 -1.45 7.34
N ILE A 69 10.71 -2.75 7.28
CA ILE A 69 9.99 -3.50 8.33
C ILE A 69 10.78 -3.54 9.64
N SER A 70 12.11 -3.51 9.62
CA SER A 70 12.95 -3.52 10.82
C SER A 70 12.71 -2.33 11.78
N TYR A 71 12.13 -1.24 11.29
CA TYR A 71 11.79 -0.06 12.09
C TYR A 71 10.44 -0.15 12.81
N ASN A 72 9.65 -1.19 12.56
CA ASN A 72 8.33 -1.41 13.18
C ASN A 72 7.40 -0.18 13.09
N LYS A 73 7.45 0.55 12.00
CA LYS A 73 6.56 1.70 11.72
C LYS A 73 5.31 1.23 10.99
N PRO A 74 4.20 1.96 11.10
CA PRO A 74 3.05 1.72 10.23
C PRO A 74 3.47 1.77 8.75
N VAL A 75 3.02 0.78 7.97
CA VAL A 75 3.31 0.66 6.54
C VAL A 75 2.02 0.52 5.75
N PHE A 76 1.88 1.31 4.69
CA PHE A 76 0.78 1.24 3.75
C PHE A 76 1.32 1.03 2.34
N GLY A 77 1.07 -0.13 1.75
CA GLY A 77 1.45 -0.48 0.38
C GLY A 77 0.29 -0.27 -0.61
N ILE A 78 0.57 0.39 -1.73
CA ILE A 78 -0.37 0.65 -2.83
C ILE A 78 0.10 -0.11 -4.08
N CYS A 79 -0.75 -0.93 -4.68
CA CYS A 79 -0.50 -1.69 -5.90
C CYS A 79 0.81 -2.50 -5.81
N PHE A 80 1.88 -2.12 -6.50
CA PHE A 80 3.19 -2.78 -6.35
C PHE A 80 3.70 -2.76 -4.90
N GLY A 81 3.47 -1.68 -4.15
CA GLY A 81 3.82 -1.60 -2.73
C GLY A 81 3.06 -2.61 -1.87
N HIS A 82 1.78 -2.89 -2.19
CA HIS A 82 1.00 -3.98 -1.59
C HIS A 82 1.58 -5.34 -1.94
N GLN A 83 1.92 -5.55 -3.21
CA GLN A 83 2.53 -6.80 -3.67
C GLN A 83 3.88 -7.03 -2.99
N LEU A 84 4.73 -6.00 -2.91
CA LEU A 84 6.03 -6.08 -2.25
C LEU A 84 5.90 -6.39 -0.76
N LEU A 85 4.96 -5.74 -0.07
CA LEU A 85 4.64 -6.03 1.34
C LEU A 85 4.23 -7.50 1.51
N GLY A 86 3.30 -7.98 0.67
CA GLY A 86 2.85 -9.36 0.72
C GLY A 86 3.96 -10.38 0.43
N LEU A 87 4.77 -10.15 -0.60
CA LEU A 87 5.91 -11.01 -0.94
C LEU A 87 6.92 -11.10 0.20
N HIS A 88 7.20 -9.97 0.89
CA HIS A 88 8.06 -9.97 2.07
C HIS A 88 7.55 -10.91 3.17
N PHE A 89 6.24 -11.02 3.34
CA PHE A 89 5.60 -11.91 4.32
C PHE A 89 5.20 -13.27 3.76
N GLY A 90 5.63 -13.62 2.54
CA GLY A 90 5.48 -14.96 1.98
C GLY A 90 4.24 -15.17 1.09
N SER A 91 3.62 -14.10 0.59
CA SER A 91 2.64 -14.21 -0.50
C SER A 91 3.25 -14.80 -1.75
N VAL A 92 2.40 -15.38 -2.59
CA VAL A 92 2.75 -15.85 -3.92
C VAL A 92 2.11 -14.93 -4.96
N GLY A 93 2.93 -14.40 -5.87
CA GLY A 93 2.47 -13.59 -6.99
C GLY A 93 1.95 -14.44 -8.15
N ALA A 94 0.94 -13.92 -8.85
CA ALA A 94 0.40 -14.56 -10.06
C ALA A 94 -0.04 -13.52 -11.08
N LYS A 95 0.10 -13.86 -12.36
CA LYS A 95 -0.47 -13.07 -13.46
C LYS A 95 -1.98 -13.20 -13.49
N MET A 96 -2.64 -12.13 -13.84
CA MET A 96 -4.07 -12.07 -14.08
C MET A 96 -4.38 -11.29 -15.37
N ASN A 97 -5.64 -11.23 -15.77
CA ASN A 97 -6.05 -10.34 -16.85
C ASN A 97 -5.81 -8.89 -16.43
N PRO A 98 -5.30 -8.03 -17.34
CA PRO A 98 -5.13 -6.61 -17.03
C PRO A 98 -6.46 -5.98 -16.61
N ASP A 99 -6.45 -5.30 -15.46
CA ASP A 99 -7.55 -4.49 -14.97
C ASP A 99 -7.10 -3.02 -14.88
N ARG A 100 -7.85 -2.12 -15.54
CA ARG A 100 -7.52 -0.69 -15.63
C ARG A 100 -8.75 0.19 -15.52
N ASP A 101 -9.84 -0.36 -15.04
CA ASP A 101 -11.12 0.33 -14.86
C ASP A 101 -11.37 0.63 -13.38
N PHE A 102 -12.43 1.38 -13.09
CA PHE A 102 -12.98 1.43 -11.74
C PHE A 102 -13.67 0.11 -11.42
N ARG A 103 -13.40 -0.43 -10.23
CA ARG A 103 -14.04 -1.64 -9.71
C ARG A 103 -14.72 -1.37 -8.39
N GLU A 104 -15.82 -2.08 -8.19
CA GLU A 104 -16.50 -2.13 -6.92
C GLU A 104 -15.71 -3.00 -5.96
N ILE A 105 -15.33 -2.42 -4.82
CA ILE A 105 -14.57 -3.06 -3.74
C ILE A 105 -15.53 -3.38 -2.61
N GLU A 106 -15.66 -4.65 -2.27
CA GLU A 106 -16.48 -5.14 -1.17
C GLU A 106 -15.61 -5.41 0.07
N VAL A 107 -15.96 -4.78 1.19
CA VAL A 107 -15.23 -4.88 2.46
C VAL A 107 -15.84 -5.94 3.36
N TYR A 108 -15.03 -6.87 3.84
CA TYR A 108 -15.44 -7.99 4.71
C TYR A 108 -14.99 -7.81 6.16
N GLU A 109 -13.86 -7.13 6.38
CA GLU A 109 -13.27 -6.94 7.71
C GLU A 109 -13.07 -5.46 8.02
N SER A 110 -13.28 -5.10 9.29
CA SER A 110 -13.00 -3.73 9.76
C SER A 110 -11.51 -3.41 9.64
N CYS A 111 -11.21 -2.32 8.97
CA CYS A 111 -9.84 -1.87 8.76
C CYS A 111 -9.74 -0.36 9.01
N PRO A 112 -8.75 0.12 9.79
CA PRO A 112 -8.58 1.55 10.04
C PRO A 112 -8.46 2.41 8.76
N LEU A 113 -7.96 1.84 7.66
CA LEU A 113 -7.87 2.56 6.38
C LEU A 113 -9.24 2.90 5.79
N PHE A 114 -10.27 2.08 6.10
CA PHE A 114 -11.62 2.21 5.52
C PHE A 114 -12.62 2.88 6.45
N ASP A 115 -12.15 3.44 7.57
CA ASP A 115 -12.99 4.26 8.44
C ASP A 115 -13.64 5.39 7.63
N ARG A 116 -14.93 5.65 7.86
CA ARG A 116 -15.75 6.64 7.14
C ARG A 116 -16.12 6.27 5.69
N LEU A 117 -15.72 5.10 5.18
CA LEU A 117 -16.17 4.60 3.89
C LEU A 117 -17.38 3.67 4.05
N PRO A 118 -18.25 3.55 3.02
CA PRO A 118 -19.25 2.50 2.99
C PRO A 118 -18.58 1.11 2.83
N ASN A 119 -19.31 0.03 3.11
CA ASN A 119 -18.81 -1.34 2.94
C ASN A 119 -18.57 -1.73 1.46
N VAL A 120 -19.12 -0.97 0.54
CA VAL A 120 -18.93 -1.14 -0.91
C VAL A 120 -18.63 0.23 -1.50
N PHE A 121 -17.55 0.33 -2.26
CA PHE A 121 -17.13 1.57 -2.90
C PHE A 121 -16.31 1.28 -4.17
N GLU A 122 -16.19 2.27 -5.06
CA GLU A 122 -15.43 2.14 -6.30
C GLU A 122 -14.00 2.69 -6.16
N MET A 123 -13.01 1.94 -6.69
CA MET A 123 -11.59 2.34 -6.77
C MET A 123 -11.02 2.08 -8.15
N GLN A 124 -10.05 2.89 -8.55
CA GLN A 124 -9.33 2.75 -9.82
C GLN A 124 -8.32 1.61 -9.72
N GLU A 125 -8.41 0.67 -10.66
CA GLU A 125 -7.40 -0.38 -10.87
C GLU A 125 -6.40 0.00 -11.96
N ASP A 126 -5.18 -0.53 -11.86
CA ASP A 126 -4.17 -0.48 -12.93
C ASP A 126 -3.11 -1.57 -12.68
N HIS A 127 -3.51 -2.82 -12.82
CA HIS A 127 -2.61 -3.95 -12.59
C HIS A 127 -2.93 -5.15 -13.49
N CYS A 128 -1.97 -6.07 -13.64
CA CYS A 128 -2.13 -7.36 -14.34
C CYS A 128 -1.48 -8.51 -13.57
N GLU A 129 -1.16 -8.27 -12.32
CA GLU A 129 -0.68 -9.26 -11.35
C GLU A 129 -1.35 -9.02 -10.01
N SER A 130 -1.50 -10.10 -9.26
CA SER A 130 -2.01 -10.08 -7.89
C SER A 130 -1.19 -11.00 -7.01
N ILE A 131 -1.42 -10.93 -5.70
CA ILE A 131 -0.77 -11.78 -4.72
C ILE A 131 -1.79 -12.55 -3.89
N SER A 132 -1.41 -13.73 -3.40
CA SER A 132 -2.17 -14.41 -2.35
C SER A 132 -2.12 -13.60 -1.05
N ILE A 133 -3.08 -13.87 -0.14
CA ILE A 133 -3.03 -13.29 1.20
C ILE A 133 -1.77 -13.79 1.91
N ALA A 134 -0.98 -12.88 2.46
CA ALA A 134 0.25 -13.21 3.16
C ALA A 134 -0.02 -13.95 4.49
N PRO A 135 0.88 -14.84 4.95
CA PRO A 135 0.84 -15.37 6.30
C PRO A 135 0.74 -14.25 7.35
N ASN A 136 -0.12 -14.46 8.36
CA ASN A 136 -0.45 -13.49 9.42
C ASN A 136 -1.16 -12.20 8.92
N PHE A 137 -1.71 -12.22 7.71
CA PHE A 137 -2.61 -11.19 7.22
C PHE A 137 -4.03 -11.74 7.10
N VAL A 138 -5.00 -10.86 7.22
CA VAL A 138 -6.41 -11.14 6.93
C VAL A 138 -6.83 -10.43 5.66
N LEU A 139 -7.70 -11.08 4.88
CA LEU A 139 -8.38 -10.45 3.76
C LEU A 139 -9.32 -9.36 4.30
N VAL A 140 -9.18 -8.15 3.80
CA VAL A 140 -10.02 -7.01 4.18
C VAL A 140 -11.08 -6.72 3.14
N ALA A 141 -10.71 -6.76 1.86
CA ALA A 141 -11.63 -6.48 0.76
C ALA A 141 -11.26 -7.25 -0.50
N SER A 142 -12.24 -7.46 -1.38
CA SER A 142 -12.08 -8.05 -2.72
C SER A 142 -12.97 -7.35 -3.74
N SER A 143 -12.71 -7.64 -5.02
CA SER A 143 -13.55 -7.29 -6.17
C SER A 143 -13.92 -8.55 -6.97
N ASP A 144 -14.74 -8.39 -8.00
CA ASP A 144 -15.05 -9.46 -8.94
C ASP A 144 -13.83 -9.96 -9.74
N THR A 145 -12.78 -9.15 -9.84
CA THR A 145 -11.60 -9.42 -10.65
C THR A 145 -10.39 -9.81 -9.81
N CYS A 146 -10.30 -9.37 -8.56
CA CYS A 146 -9.16 -9.64 -7.69
C CYS A 146 -9.62 -10.00 -6.26
N VAL A 147 -9.16 -11.15 -5.77
CA VAL A 147 -9.50 -11.60 -4.40
C VAL A 147 -8.82 -10.76 -3.34
N ASN A 148 -7.54 -10.44 -3.51
CA ASN A 148 -6.77 -9.68 -2.52
C ASN A 148 -6.66 -8.21 -2.92
N GLU A 149 -7.80 -7.53 -2.89
CA GLU A 149 -7.85 -6.07 -3.07
C GLU A 149 -7.31 -5.31 -1.87
N ALA A 150 -7.51 -5.86 -0.69
CA ALA A 150 -6.93 -5.30 0.52
C ALA A 150 -6.66 -6.37 1.57
N MET A 151 -5.51 -6.23 2.23
CA MET A 151 -5.13 -7.06 3.37
C MET A 151 -4.52 -6.20 4.48
N MET A 152 -4.65 -6.67 5.73
CA MET A 152 -3.96 -6.08 6.88
C MET A 152 -3.34 -7.18 7.75
N HIS A 153 -2.21 -6.86 8.39
CA HIS A 153 -1.56 -7.77 9.32
C HIS A 153 -2.38 -7.88 10.62
N VAL A 154 -2.49 -9.09 11.18
CA VAL A 154 -3.35 -9.39 12.35
C VAL A 154 -2.95 -8.64 13.63
N SER A 155 -1.72 -8.17 13.77
CA SER A 155 -1.22 -7.55 15.01
C SER A 155 -0.27 -6.36 14.79
N LEU A 156 0.22 -6.15 13.59
CA LEU A 156 1.12 -5.04 13.24
C LEU A 156 0.40 -4.03 12.36
N PRO A 157 0.78 -2.76 12.38
CA PRO A 157 0.12 -1.71 11.59
C PRO A 157 0.57 -1.73 10.12
N TYR A 158 0.41 -2.87 9.45
CA TYR A 158 0.79 -3.09 8.05
C TYR A 158 -0.45 -3.35 7.21
N TYR A 159 -0.60 -2.56 6.17
CA TYR A 159 -1.76 -2.52 5.29
C TYR A 159 -1.34 -2.54 3.84
N GLY A 160 -2.09 -3.21 3.00
CA GLY A 160 -1.88 -3.19 1.56
C GLY A 160 -3.20 -3.13 0.81
N VAL A 161 -3.25 -2.33 -0.26
CA VAL A 161 -4.35 -2.29 -1.22
C VAL A 161 -3.84 -2.47 -2.64
N GLN A 162 -4.54 -3.26 -3.47
CA GLN A 162 -4.15 -3.53 -4.84
C GLN A 162 -4.52 -2.36 -5.77
N PHE A 163 -5.64 -1.72 -5.51
CA PHE A 163 -6.13 -0.54 -6.23
C PHE A 163 -5.32 0.73 -5.93
N HIS A 164 -5.64 1.83 -6.65
CA HIS A 164 -4.98 3.12 -6.57
C HIS A 164 -5.82 4.19 -5.89
N PRO A 165 -5.80 4.31 -4.54
CA PRO A 165 -6.59 5.32 -3.83
C PRO A 165 -6.19 6.75 -4.22
N GLU A 166 -4.93 7.00 -4.57
CA GLU A 166 -4.40 8.31 -4.92
C GLU A 166 -5.03 8.94 -6.17
N VAL A 167 -5.68 8.12 -7.02
CA VAL A 167 -6.38 8.57 -8.23
C VAL A 167 -7.85 8.19 -8.25
N SER A 168 -8.41 7.81 -7.09
CA SER A 168 -9.81 7.37 -6.94
C SER A 168 -10.74 8.44 -6.33
N GLY A 169 -10.37 9.71 -6.45
CA GLY A 169 -11.18 10.83 -5.98
C GLY A 169 -11.32 10.90 -4.46
N ASN A 170 -12.46 11.41 -3.97
CA ASN A 170 -12.63 11.70 -2.55
C ASN A 170 -12.54 10.47 -1.63
N LEU A 171 -13.07 9.32 -2.05
CA LEU A 171 -13.03 8.11 -1.23
C LEU A 171 -11.59 7.59 -1.11
N GLY A 172 -10.82 7.67 -2.19
CA GLY A 172 -9.41 7.32 -2.16
C GLY A 172 -8.58 8.27 -1.27
N ALA A 173 -8.87 9.58 -1.31
CA ALA A 173 -8.23 10.56 -0.43
C ALA A 173 -8.50 10.26 1.05
N ILE A 174 -9.72 9.81 1.41
CA ILE A 174 -10.08 9.40 2.77
C ILE A 174 -9.21 8.22 3.24
N ILE A 175 -8.88 7.26 2.38
CA ILE A 175 -8.01 6.12 2.73
C ILE A 175 -6.61 6.62 3.14
N ILE A 176 -6.03 7.52 2.38
CA ILE A 176 -4.70 8.09 2.68
C ILE A 176 -4.75 8.92 3.98
N GLU A 177 -5.79 9.76 4.16
CA GLU A 177 -6.01 10.51 5.39
C GLU A 177 -6.16 9.58 6.61
N ASN A 178 -6.93 8.50 6.50
CA ASN A 178 -7.12 7.51 7.57
C ASN A 178 -5.78 6.87 7.99
N PHE A 179 -4.91 6.53 7.02
CA PHE A 179 -3.58 6.03 7.34
C PHE A 179 -2.76 7.07 8.13
N ILE A 180 -2.78 8.34 7.74
CA ILE A 180 -2.07 9.41 8.44
C ILE A 180 -2.60 9.57 9.87
N ILE A 181 -3.91 9.60 10.06
CA ILE A 181 -4.56 9.67 11.37
C ILE A 181 -4.14 8.48 12.25
N HIS A 182 -4.14 7.27 11.68
CA HIS A 182 -3.70 6.07 12.39
C HIS A 182 -2.24 6.16 12.84
N CYS A 183 -1.32 6.62 11.99
CA CYS A 183 0.09 6.85 12.34
C CYS A 183 0.26 7.86 13.48
N LEU A 184 -0.57 8.92 13.50
CA LEU A 184 -0.52 9.94 14.55
C LEU A 184 -1.03 9.42 15.90
N ASN A 185 -2.03 8.54 15.89
CA ASN A 185 -2.59 7.94 17.09
C ASN A 185 -1.66 6.90 17.72
N LEU A 186 -0.96 6.09 16.93
CA LEU A 186 0.03 5.13 17.41
C LEU A 186 1.30 5.80 17.97
N SER A 187 1.51 7.08 17.70
CA SER A 187 2.70 7.83 18.13
C SER A 187 2.50 8.57 19.45
N ARG A 188 1.33 8.42 20.07
CA ARG A 188 0.99 8.98 21.40
C ARG A 188 1.19 7.95 22.49
#